data_b13af6d80763a20bb7ced6a82034fdbf
#
_entry.id   b13af6d80763a20bb7ced6a82034fdbf
#
_cell.length_a   1.000
_cell.length_b   1.000
_cell.length_c   1.000
_cell.angle_alpha   90.00
_cell.angle_beta   90.00
_cell.angle_gamma   90.00
#
_symmetry.space_group_name_H-M   'P 1'
#
loop_
_entity.id
_entity.type
_entity.pdbx_description
1 polymer ?
#
loop_
_entity_poly.entity_id
_entity_poly.type
_entity_poly.pdbx_seq_one_letter_code
_entity_poly.pdbx_strand_id
1 'polypeptide(L)'
;MSDATLSSRTVLVTGATSGIGLETARQLAERGGTVLVHGRTAEEARAAADRLVATAGIDAARLCTFAADFTRLDEVEAMAARVVAEHPHLDVLVNNAGMAAPERHTVTADGNEIAFQVNFLAHYLLTCLLEPALTSEPGGRVVSVSSSLHRTGSIQWSDPNRTRRYSRLAAYAQSQLALTVFAADPRVTAVSVHPGVCDTALLSLYAHDGVTPAEGAAHVVRLCDPAVEIVNGAYYDRDERVAPAPAATEDRTVKRLNKLADLLVGRTA
;
A
#
# COMPACT_ATOMS: atom_id res chain seq x y z
N MET A 1 23.93 -5.01 12.06
CA MET A 1 22.99 -5.98 11.47
C MET A 1 23.05 -5.76 9.97
N SER A 2 23.33 -6.79 9.17
CA SER A 2 23.88 -6.63 7.84
C SER A 2 22.90 -6.01 6.85
N ASP A 3 23.30 -4.92 6.18
CA ASP A 3 22.63 -4.31 5.02
C ASP A 3 22.51 -5.26 3.79
N ALA A 4 23.08 -6.46 3.91
CA ALA A 4 23.18 -7.42 2.81
C ALA A 4 21.83 -8.10 2.44
N THR A 5 20.81 -8.05 3.30
CA THR A 5 19.57 -8.81 3.11
C THR A 5 18.61 -8.20 2.08
N LEU A 6 18.70 -6.89 1.82
CA LEU A 6 17.88 -6.20 0.82
C LEU A 6 18.57 -6.01 -0.53
N SER A 7 19.87 -6.25 -0.64
CA SER A 7 20.69 -5.91 -1.81
C SER A 7 20.36 -6.68 -3.10
N SER A 8 19.62 -7.79 -3.01
CA SER A 8 19.14 -8.56 -4.16
C SER A 8 17.62 -8.54 -4.33
N ARG A 9 16.92 -7.72 -3.56
CA ARG A 9 15.47 -7.72 -3.54
C ARG A 9 14.88 -6.72 -4.52
N THR A 10 13.81 -7.14 -5.19
CA THR A 10 12.97 -6.29 -6.04
C THR A 10 11.71 -5.88 -5.26
N VAL A 11 11.52 -4.59 -5.05
CA VAL A 11 10.44 -4.04 -4.24
C VAL A 11 9.62 -3.04 -5.03
N LEU A 12 8.33 -3.28 -5.19
CA LEU A 12 7.40 -2.27 -5.74
C LEU A 12 6.85 -1.41 -4.61
N VAL A 13 7.04 -0.10 -4.70
CA VAL A 13 6.50 0.87 -3.73
C VAL A 13 5.44 1.73 -4.42
N THR A 14 4.17 1.56 -4.05
CA THR A 14 3.09 2.39 -4.59
C THR A 14 3.09 3.78 -3.96
N GLY A 15 2.80 4.84 -4.76
CA GLY A 15 2.83 6.22 -4.27
C GLY A 15 4.21 6.68 -3.80
N ALA A 16 5.27 6.27 -4.50
CA ALA A 16 6.67 6.55 -4.15
C ALA A 16 7.15 7.94 -4.60
N THR A 17 6.24 8.87 -4.88
CA THR A 17 6.57 10.21 -5.40
C THR A 17 6.73 11.28 -4.32
N SER A 18 6.26 11.02 -3.10
CA SER A 18 6.32 11.94 -1.97
C SER A 18 6.17 11.21 -0.63
N GLY A 19 6.38 11.93 0.48
CA GLY A 19 6.09 11.47 1.83
C GLY A 19 6.75 10.12 2.17
N ILE A 20 6.00 9.27 2.88
CA ILE A 20 6.48 7.96 3.34
C ILE A 20 6.91 7.07 2.16
N GLY A 21 6.17 7.06 1.05
CA GLY A 21 6.49 6.22 -0.10
C GLY A 21 7.84 6.57 -0.74
N LEU A 22 8.13 7.85 -0.91
CA LEU A 22 9.43 8.30 -1.43
C LEU A 22 10.57 7.96 -0.48
N GLU A 23 10.40 8.18 0.82
CA GLU A 23 11.40 7.85 1.82
C GLU A 23 11.61 6.33 1.96
N THR A 24 10.53 5.55 1.82
CA THR A 24 10.62 4.07 1.73
C THR A 24 11.44 3.65 0.53
N ALA A 25 11.16 4.21 -0.66
CA ALA A 25 11.92 3.93 -1.88
C ALA A 25 13.39 4.30 -1.73
N ARG A 26 13.69 5.48 -1.13
CA ARG A 26 15.06 5.92 -0.84
C ARG A 26 15.80 4.94 0.06
N GLN A 27 15.22 4.62 1.24
CA GLN A 27 15.86 3.75 2.23
C GLN A 27 16.07 2.32 1.73
N LEU A 28 15.16 1.79 0.89
CA LEU A 28 15.31 0.47 0.25
C LEU A 28 16.44 0.48 -0.78
N ALA A 29 16.51 1.50 -1.62
CA ALA A 29 17.54 1.63 -2.64
C ALA A 29 18.94 1.88 -2.03
N GLU A 30 19.06 2.66 -0.95
CA GLU A 30 20.31 2.84 -0.18
C GLU A 30 20.84 1.52 0.40
N ARG A 31 19.94 0.59 0.76
CA ARG A 31 20.30 -0.76 1.21
C ARG A 31 20.56 -1.75 0.06
N GLY A 32 20.58 -1.23 -1.18
CA GLY A 32 20.96 -1.99 -2.37
C GLY A 32 19.81 -2.72 -3.06
N GLY A 33 18.57 -2.53 -2.65
CA GLY A 33 17.39 -3.09 -3.33
C GLY A 33 17.13 -2.46 -4.69
N THR A 34 16.52 -3.22 -5.60
CA THR A 34 15.93 -2.69 -6.83
C THR A 34 14.52 -2.21 -6.50
N VAL A 35 14.25 -0.93 -6.73
CA VAL A 35 12.96 -0.32 -6.37
C VAL A 35 12.16 0.05 -7.60
N LEU A 36 10.96 -0.50 -7.69
CA LEU A 36 9.96 -0.14 -8.69
C LEU A 36 9.17 1.05 -8.12
N VAL A 37 9.49 2.24 -8.63
CA VAL A 37 8.95 3.53 -8.16
C VAL A 37 7.64 3.82 -8.87
N HIS A 38 6.52 3.75 -8.15
CA HIS A 38 5.21 4.04 -8.72
C HIS A 38 4.75 5.47 -8.43
N GLY A 39 4.26 6.14 -9.48
CA GLY A 39 3.56 7.44 -9.45
C GLY A 39 2.23 7.37 -10.20
N ARG A 40 1.40 8.40 -10.08
CA ARG A 40 0.13 8.49 -10.82
C ARG A 40 0.36 8.66 -12.32
N THR A 41 1.41 9.37 -12.69
CA THR A 41 1.81 9.56 -14.09
C THR A 41 3.27 9.15 -14.27
N ALA A 42 3.66 8.92 -15.53
CA ALA A 42 5.05 8.58 -15.86
C ALA A 42 6.02 9.72 -15.51
N GLU A 43 5.56 10.97 -15.63
CA GLU A 43 6.33 12.16 -15.28
C GLU A 43 6.59 12.21 -13.76
N GLU A 44 5.55 11.97 -12.94
CA GLU A 44 5.69 11.95 -11.48
C GLU A 44 6.65 10.85 -11.02
N ALA A 45 6.52 9.63 -11.57
CA ALA A 45 7.39 8.51 -11.24
C ALA A 45 8.85 8.78 -11.63
N ARG A 46 9.07 9.32 -12.84
CA ARG A 46 10.41 9.69 -13.32
C ARG A 46 11.03 10.80 -12.48
N ALA A 47 10.29 11.87 -12.23
CA ALA A 47 10.77 12.97 -11.39
C ALA A 47 11.16 12.52 -9.98
N ALA A 48 10.42 11.55 -9.42
CA ALA A 48 10.78 10.95 -8.12
C ALA A 48 12.08 10.15 -8.20
N ALA A 49 12.26 9.30 -9.22
CA ALA A 49 13.50 8.56 -9.44
C ALA A 49 14.69 9.50 -9.65
N ASP A 50 14.56 10.52 -10.50
CA ASP A 50 15.59 11.53 -10.75
C ASP A 50 15.98 12.27 -9.46
N ARG A 51 14.99 12.58 -8.62
CA ARG A 51 15.25 13.21 -7.30
C ARG A 51 16.03 12.27 -6.39
N LEU A 52 15.73 10.98 -6.33
CA LEU A 52 16.46 10.00 -5.53
C LEU A 52 17.93 9.88 -5.98
N VAL A 53 18.18 9.88 -7.29
CA VAL A 53 19.55 9.91 -7.84
C VAL A 53 20.28 11.19 -7.42
N ALA A 54 19.64 12.35 -7.61
CA ALA A 54 20.27 13.64 -7.41
C ALA A 54 20.53 13.96 -5.92
N THR A 55 19.61 13.57 -5.01
CA THR A 55 19.68 14.01 -3.61
C THR A 55 20.26 12.96 -2.66
N ALA A 56 20.11 11.68 -2.99
CA ALA A 56 20.57 10.56 -2.16
C ALA A 56 21.70 9.75 -2.82
N GLY A 57 22.12 10.09 -4.03
CA GLY A 57 23.20 9.38 -4.74
C GLY A 57 22.84 7.95 -5.10
N ILE A 58 21.54 7.62 -5.21
CA ILE A 58 21.09 6.29 -5.59
C ILE A 58 21.52 5.97 -7.02
N ASP A 59 22.04 4.77 -7.23
CA ASP A 59 22.35 4.28 -8.58
C ASP A 59 21.03 4.18 -9.39
N ALA A 60 20.99 4.89 -10.52
CA ALA A 60 19.83 4.91 -11.41
C ALA A 60 19.42 3.51 -11.90
N ALA A 61 20.39 2.57 -12.02
CA ALA A 61 20.13 1.19 -12.42
C ALA A 61 19.28 0.40 -11.39
N ARG A 62 19.15 0.91 -10.17
CA ARG A 62 18.29 0.32 -9.11
C ARG A 62 16.87 0.85 -9.09
N LEU A 63 16.55 1.81 -9.95
CA LEU A 63 15.25 2.48 -9.97
C LEU A 63 14.55 2.20 -11.31
N CYS A 64 13.40 1.53 -11.25
CA CYS A 64 12.50 1.34 -12.38
C CYS A 64 11.22 2.13 -12.15
N THR A 65 10.66 2.77 -13.17
CA THR A 65 9.48 3.62 -12.99
C THR A 65 8.22 2.99 -13.57
N PHE A 66 7.14 3.03 -12.79
CA PHE A 66 5.82 2.56 -13.17
C PHE A 66 4.77 3.64 -12.89
N ALA A 67 3.71 3.66 -13.68
CA ALA A 67 2.65 4.66 -13.54
C ALA A 67 1.27 4.01 -13.64
N ALA A 68 0.36 4.43 -12.75
CA ALA A 68 -1.07 4.16 -12.81
C ALA A 68 -1.82 5.15 -11.92
N ASP A 69 -2.87 5.75 -12.39
CA ASP A 69 -3.80 6.49 -11.53
C ASP A 69 -4.76 5.49 -10.86
N PHE A 70 -4.66 5.35 -9.56
CA PHE A 70 -5.48 4.41 -8.78
C PHE A 70 -6.97 4.81 -8.71
N THR A 71 -7.34 5.96 -9.26
CA THR A 71 -8.74 6.28 -9.54
C THR A 71 -9.28 5.58 -10.78
N ARG A 72 -8.44 4.79 -11.48
CA ARG A 72 -8.72 4.07 -12.72
C ARG A 72 -8.20 2.64 -12.61
N LEU A 73 -9.09 1.68 -12.46
CA LEU A 73 -8.70 0.27 -12.26
C LEU A 73 -8.06 -0.33 -13.52
N ASP A 74 -8.44 0.12 -14.72
CA ASP A 74 -7.82 -0.29 -15.98
C ASP A 74 -6.31 0.07 -16.05
N GLU A 75 -5.92 1.20 -15.46
CA GLU A 75 -4.50 1.57 -15.37
C GLU A 75 -3.74 0.70 -14.37
N VAL A 76 -4.39 0.29 -13.27
CA VAL A 76 -3.81 -0.67 -12.31
C VAL A 76 -3.54 -2.02 -12.98
N GLU A 77 -4.49 -2.51 -13.78
CA GLU A 77 -4.34 -3.75 -14.55
C GLU A 77 -3.18 -3.67 -15.56
N ALA A 78 -3.14 -2.58 -16.34
CA ALA A 78 -2.08 -2.37 -17.31
C ALA A 78 -0.70 -2.28 -16.65
N MET A 79 -0.59 -1.57 -15.52
CA MET A 79 0.65 -1.49 -14.75
C MET A 79 1.05 -2.86 -14.19
N ALA A 80 0.13 -3.62 -13.61
CA ALA A 80 0.42 -4.95 -13.07
C ALA A 80 0.94 -5.91 -14.15
N ALA A 81 0.30 -5.90 -15.33
CA ALA A 81 0.74 -6.70 -16.46
C ALA A 81 2.19 -6.35 -16.90
N ARG A 82 2.50 -5.05 -16.92
CA ARG A 82 3.85 -4.57 -17.23
C ARG A 82 4.86 -4.98 -16.15
N VAL A 83 4.50 -4.88 -14.86
CA VAL A 83 5.37 -5.32 -13.75
C VAL A 83 5.70 -6.80 -13.88
N VAL A 84 4.69 -7.67 -14.11
CA VAL A 84 4.91 -9.12 -14.27
C VAL A 84 5.79 -9.44 -15.48
N ALA A 85 5.64 -8.70 -16.59
CA ALA A 85 6.42 -8.92 -17.79
C ALA A 85 7.90 -8.52 -17.62
N GLU A 86 8.18 -7.39 -16.94
CA GLU A 86 9.52 -6.87 -16.73
C GLU A 86 10.19 -7.46 -15.47
N HIS A 87 9.40 -7.84 -14.46
CA HIS A 87 9.84 -8.37 -13.16
C HIS A 87 9.00 -9.60 -12.77
N PRO A 88 9.23 -10.78 -13.39
CA PRO A 88 8.45 -11.99 -13.12
C PRO A 88 8.62 -12.51 -11.68
N HIS A 89 9.62 -12.01 -10.97
CA HIS A 89 9.83 -12.22 -9.54
C HIS A 89 9.80 -10.89 -8.80
N LEU A 90 8.92 -10.79 -7.79
CA LEU A 90 8.77 -9.63 -6.92
C LEU A 90 8.90 -10.10 -5.46
N ASP A 91 9.87 -9.57 -4.75
CA ASP A 91 10.09 -9.94 -3.34
C ASP A 91 9.13 -9.24 -2.40
N VAL A 92 8.86 -7.96 -2.64
CA VAL A 92 7.99 -7.18 -1.76
C VAL A 92 7.10 -6.23 -2.57
N LEU A 93 5.82 -6.23 -2.22
CA LEU A 93 4.88 -5.18 -2.61
C LEU A 93 4.58 -4.29 -1.40
N VAL A 94 4.89 -3.00 -1.50
CA VAL A 94 4.50 -1.99 -0.51
C VAL A 94 3.27 -1.25 -1.00
N ASN A 95 2.11 -1.58 -0.44
CA ASN A 95 0.84 -0.88 -0.65
C ASN A 95 0.82 0.40 0.20
N ASN A 96 1.40 1.49 -0.35
CA ASN A 96 1.56 2.75 0.35
C ASN A 96 0.73 3.90 -0.26
N ALA A 97 0.44 3.87 -1.56
CA ALA A 97 -0.36 4.92 -2.19
C ALA A 97 -1.67 5.16 -1.41
N GLY A 98 -1.99 6.41 -1.16
CA GLY A 98 -3.19 6.74 -0.40
C GLY A 98 -3.51 8.22 -0.41
N MET A 99 -4.77 8.51 -0.12
CA MET A 99 -5.27 9.88 -0.05
C MET A 99 -6.23 10.05 1.13
N ALA A 100 -6.31 11.26 1.63
CA ALA A 100 -7.40 11.66 2.50
C ALA A 100 -8.71 11.68 1.69
N ALA A 101 -9.78 11.17 2.25
CA ALA A 101 -11.08 11.31 1.60
C ALA A 101 -11.44 12.79 1.44
N PRO A 102 -12.00 13.24 0.31
CA PRO A 102 -12.36 14.63 0.08
C PRO A 102 -13.53 15.07 1.00
N GLU A 103 -13.75 16.37 1.11
CA GLU A 103 -14.86 16.93 1.91
C GLU A 103 -16.24 16.53 1.38
N ARG A 104 -16.35 16.41 0.06
CA ARG A 104 -17.59 16.00 -0.62
C ARG A 104 -17.46 14.59 -1.14
N HIS A 105 -18.53 13.81 -1.02
CA HIS A 105 -18.61 12.49 -1.62
C HIS A 105 -18.24 12.56 -3.11
N THR A 106 -17.20 11.82 -3.49
CA THR A 106 -16.67 11.78 -4.84
C THR A 106 -16.57 10.33 -5.29
N VAL A 107 -16.98 10.06 -6.51
CA VAL A 107 -17.01 8.73 -7.12
C VAL A 107 -16.05 8.70 -8.30
N THR A 108 -15.29 7.63 -8.45
CA THR A 108 -14.39 7.39 -9.58
C THR A 108 -15.16 7.02 -10.85
N ALA A 109 -14.47 6.96 -11.98
CA ALA A 109 -15.06 6.45 -13.24
C ALA A 109 -15.54 4.99 -13.12
N ASP A 110 -14.91 4.21 -12.23
CA ASP A 110 -15.29 2.81 -11.95
C ASP A 110 -16.51 2.69 -11.01
N GLY A 111 -17.08 3.84 -10.56
CA GLY A 111 -18.28 3.85 -9.72
C GLY A 111 -18.03 3.68 -8.22
N ASN A 112 -16.79 3.72 -7.76
CA ASN A 112 -16.43 3.54 -6.35
C ASN A 112 -16.16 4.88 -5.63
N GLU A 113 -16.41 4.96 -4.32
CA GLU A 113 -15.96 6.10 -3.50
C GLU A 113 -14.44 6.22 -3.61
N ILE A 114 -13.97 7.44 -3.89
CA ILE A 114 -12.61 7.66 -4.35
C ILE A 114 -11.53 7.21 -3.35
N ALA A 115 -11.71 7.47 -2.05
CA ALA A 115 -10.74 7.02 -1.05
C ALA A 115 -10.81 5.51 -0.82
N PHE A 116 -11.99 4.91 -0.91
CA PHE A 116 -12.13 3.45 -0.84
C PHE A 116 -11.46 2.77 -2.03
N GLN A 117 -11.58 3.35 -3.23
CA GLN A 117 -10.89 2.82 -4.41
C GLN A 117 -9.39 2.99 -4.31
N VAL A 118 -8.89 4.20 -4.10
CA VAL A 118 -7.44 4.49 -4.11
C VAL A 118 -6.71 3.76 -2.97
N ASN A 119 -7.26 3.84 -1.73
CA ASN A 119 -6.58 3.31 -0.55
C ASN A 119 -6.72 1.79 -0.39
N PHE A 120 -7.77 1.18 -0.99
CA PHE A 120 -8.03 -0.24 -0.78
C PHE A 120 -8.23 -1.02 -2.09
N LEU A 121 -9.25 -0.71 -2.92
CA LEU A 121 -9.61 -1.56 -4.06
C LEU A 121 -8.48 -1.67 -5.09
N ALA A 122 -7.77 -0.57 -5.37
CA ALA A 122 -6.63 -0.56 -6.28
C ALA A 122 -5.48 -1.45 -5.74
N HIS A 123 -5.20 -1.39 -4.44
CA HIS A 123 -4.20 -2.26 -3.82
C HIS A 123 -4.63 -3.73 -3.78
N TYR A 124 -5.92 -3.98 -3.53
CA TYR A 124 -6.49 -5.31 -3.62
C TYR A 124 -6.29 -5.90 -5.00
N LEU A 125 -6.71 -5.17 -6.05
CA LEU A 125 -6.58 -5.59 -7.44
C LEU A 125 -5.10 -5.82 -7.81
N LEU A 126 -4.24 -4.85 -7.50
CA LEU A 126 -2.80 -4.93 -7.76
C LEU A 126 -2.18 -6.15 -7.09
N THR A 127 -2.48 -6.40 -5.82
CA THR A 127 -1.95 -7.56 -5.08
C THR A 127 -2.40 -8.87 -5.73
N CYS A 128 -3.68 -8.98 -6.11
CA CYS A 128 -4.20 -10.16 -6.79
C CYS A 128 -3.53 -10.42 -8.16
N LEU A 129 -3.24 -9.35 -8.91
CA LEU A 129 -2.60 -9.46 -10.22
C LEU A 129 -1.10 -9.77 -10.12
N LEU A 130 -0.45 -9.32 -9.04
CA LEU A 130 0.97 -9.59 -8.77
C LEU A 130 1.20 -10.85 -7.94
N GLU A 131 0.17 -11.57 -7.50
CA GLU A 131 0.29 -12.82 -6.74
C GLU A 131 1.26 -13.82 -7.41
N PRO A 132 1.20 -14.08 -8.72
CA PRO A 132 2.14 -15.00 -9.37
C PRO A 132 3.61 -14.57 -9.23
N ALA A 133 3.89 -13.27 -9.32
CA ALA A 133 5.25 -12.74 -9.16
C ALA A 133 5.72 -12.78 -7.70
N LEU A 134 4.82 -12.50 -6.74
CA LEU A 134 5.10 -12.53 -5.30
C LEU A 134 5.30 -13.96 -4.76
N THR A 135 4.69 -14.96 -5.41
CA THR A 135 4.76 -16.37 -4.98
C THR A 135 5.68 -17.22 -5.83
N SER A 136 6.32 -16.64 -6.85
CA SER A 136 7.26 -17.34 -7.75
C SER A 136 8.47 -17.93 -7.02
N GLU A 137 8.87 -17.28 -5.92
CA GLU A 137 9.95 -17.73 -5.02
C GLU A 137 9.49 -17.65 -3.57
N PRO A 138 10.04 -18.47 -2.65
CA PRO A 138 9.71 -18.40 -1.25
C PRO A 138 10.10 -17.05 -0.62
N GLY A 139 9.23 -16.54 0.24
CA GLY A 139 9.52 -15.34 1.06
C GLY A 139 8.98 -14.03 0.50
N GLY A 140 8.26 -14.05 -0.62
CA GLY A 140 7.55 -12.87 -1.10
C GLY A 140 6.51 -12.39 -0.09
N ARG A 141 6.35 -11.06 0.06
CA ARG A 141 5.46 -10.46 1.05
C ARG A 141 4.81 -9.16 0.61
N VAL A 142 3.70 -8.86 1.24
CA VAL A 142 2.99 -7.58 1.06
C VAL A 142 3.03 -6.78 2.36
N VAL A 143 3.46 -5.53 2.29
CA VAL A 143 3.45 -4.59 3.41
C VAL A 143 2.46 -3.47 3.09
N SER A 144 1.34 -3.42 3.81
CA SER A 144 0.29 -2.42 3.59
C SER A 144 0.40 -1.29 4.61
N VAL A 145 0.61 -0.06 4.13
CA VAL A 145 0.67 1.13 4.98
C VAL A 145 -0.76 1.55 5.35
N SER A 146 -1.15 1.19 6.55
CA SER A 146 -2.45 1.46 7.15
C SER A 146 -2.38 2.67 8.10
N SER A 147 -3.41 2.85 8.92
CA SER A 147 -3.55 3.95 9.88
C SER A 147 -4.14 3.45 11.18
N SER A 148 -3.81 4.11 12.31
CA SER A 148 -4.49 3.90 13.58
C SER A 148 -6.01 4.15 13.48
N LEU A 149 -6.46 4.95 12.52
CA LEU A 149 -7.88 5.22 12.26
C LEU A 149 -8.65 3.99 11.75
N HIS A 150 -7.99 2.90 11.32
CA HIS A 150 -8.69 1.65 11.03
C HIS A 150 -9.52 1.14 12.21
N ARG A 151 -9.14 1.46 13.46
CA ARG A 151 -9.84 1.05 14.69
C ARG A 151 -11.20 1.69 14.85
N THR A 152 -11.41 2.86 14.26
CA THR A 152 -12.69 3.59 14.24
C THR A 152 -13.52 3.32 12.99
N GLY A 153 -12.95 2.56 12.05
CA GLY A 153 -13.59 2.20 10.79
C GLY A 153 -14.70 1.16 10.95
N SER A 154 -15.62 1.15 10.02
CA SER A 154 -16.61 0.09 9.85
C SER A 154 -16.91 -0.12 8.37
N ILE A 155 -16.92 -1.38 7.92
CA ILE A 155 -17.28 -1.71 6.55
C ILE A 155 -18.80 -1.60 6.39
N GLN A 156 -19.25 -0.69 5.53
CA GLN A 156 -20.66 -0.53 5.22
C GLN A 156 -21.08 -1.54 4.14
N TRP A 157 -21.40 -2.75 4.55
CA TRP A 157 -21.64 -3.88 3.64
C TRP A 157 -22.78 -3.66 2.63
N SER A 158 -23.78 -2.86 2.97
CA SER A 158 -24.92 -2.53 2.10
C SER A 158 -24.74 -1.24 1.31
N ASP A 159 -23.72 -0.45 1.64
CA ASP A 159 -23.39 0.82 1.00
C ASP A 159 -21.88 1.09 1.11
N PRO A 160 -21.03 0.25 0.49
CA PRO A 160 -19.58 0.36 0.60
C PRO A 160 -19.06 1.69 0.10
N ASN A 161 -19.77 2.32 -0.83
CA ASN A 161 -19.45 3.63 -1.39
C ASN A 161 -19.98 4.80 -0.53
N ARG A 162 -20.63 4.53 0.61
CA ARG A 162 -21.13 5.57 1.54
C ARG A 162 -22.01 6.65 0.90
N THR A 163 -22.82 6.26 -0.05
CA THR A 163 -23.68 7.16 -0.84
C THR A 163 -24.74 7.86 0.02
N ARG A 164 -25.21 7.21 1.11
CA ARG A 164 -26.28 7.70 1.97
C ARG A 164 -25.80 8.54 3.15
N ARG A 165 -24.65 8.23 3.71
CA ARG A 165 -24.08 8.88 4.91
C ARG A 165 -22.59 9.04 4.75
N TYR A 166 -22.19 10.00 3.93
CA TYR A 166 -20.79 10.32 3.75
C TYR A 166 -20.24 11.17 4.90
N SER A 167 -19.07 10.82 5.34
CA SER A 167 -18.22 11.63 6.20
C SER A 167 -16.78 11.34 5.80
N ARG A 168 -15.99 12.38 5.57
CA ARG A 168 -14.58 12.31 5.21
C ARG A 168 -13.80 11.32 6.09
N LEU A 169 -13.90 11.49 7.41
CA LEU A 169 -13.22 10.64 8.37
C LEU A 169 -13.71 9.18 8.30
N ALA A 170 -15.02 8.97 8.17
CA ALA A 170 -15.57 7.62 8.11
C ALA A 170 -15.24 6.90 6.80
N ALA A 171 -15.14 7.60 5.67
CA ALA A 171 -14.71 7.03 4.40
C ALA A 171 -13.23 6.62 4.46
N TYR A 172 -12.37 7.50 4.97
CA TYR A 172 -10.95 7.17 5.18
C TYR A 172 -10.77 6.01 6.16
N ALA A 173 -11.41 6.05 7.33
CA ALA A 173 -11.31 4.98 8.33
C ALA A 173 -11.80 3.61 7.78
N GLN A 174 -12.85 3.60 6.95
CA GLN A 174 -13.31 2.40 6.25
C GLN A 174 -12.27 1.85 5.30
N SER A 175 -11.64 2.71 4.47
CA SER A 175 -10.61 2.28 3.52
C SER A 175 -9.39 1.68 4.24
N GLN A 176 -8.97 2.28 5.36
CA GLN A 176 -7.87 1.80 6.18
C GLN A 176 -8.20 0.49 6.91
N LEU A 177 -9.44 0.34 7.39
CA LEU A 177 -9.90 -0.93 7.96
C LEU A 177 -9.92 -2.02 6.89
N ALA A 178 -10.44 -1.74 5.69
CA ALA A 178 -10.47 -2.70 4.60
C ALA A 178 -9.05 -3.17 4.21
N LEU A 179 -8.09 -2.24 4.12
CA LEU A 179 -6.69 -2.57 3.85
C LEU A 179 -6.07 -3.43 4.97
N THR A 180 -6.41 -3.15 6.24
CA THR A 180 -5.94 -3.95 7.39
C THR A 180 -6.55 -5.34 7.40
N VAL A 181 -7.85 -5.48 7.11
CA VAL A 181 -8.54 -6.78 6.97
C VAL A 181 -7.94 -7.60 5.83
N PHE A 182 -7.64 -6.96 4.70
CA PHE A 182 -7.05 -7.61 3.53
C PHE A 182 -5.67 -8.20 3.81
N ALA A 183 -4.87 -7.63 4.69
CA ALA A 183 -3.58 -8.20 5.09
C ALA A 183 -3.68 -9.61 5.70
N ALA A 184 -4.86 -10.03 6.16
CA ALA A 184 -5.11 -11.39 6.64
C ALA A 184 -5.51 -12.39 5.54
N ASP A 185 -5.50 -11.98 4.26
CA ASP A 185 -5.76 -12.87 3.13
C ASP A 185 -4.68 -13.95 3.04
N PRO A 186 -5.06 -15.23 2.90
CA PRO A 186 -4.09 -16.34 2.89
C PRO A 186 -3.33 -16.51 1.56
N ARG A 187 -3.68 -15.77 0.51
CA ARG A 187 -3.05 -15.93 -0.83
C ARG A 187 -1.58 -15.57 -0.86
N VAL A 188 -1.20 -14.54 -0.12
CA VAL A 188 0.19 -14.09 0.02
C VAL A 188 0.51 -13.78 1.48
N THR A 189 1.75 -13.90 1.87
CA THR A 189 2.18 -13.44 3.21
C THR A 189 2.09 -11.93 3.27
N ALA A 190 1.22 -11.40 4.11
CA ALA A 190 0.97 -9.97 4.19
C ALA A 190 0.88 -9.46 5.63
N VAL A 191 1.28 -8.22 5.82
CA VAL A 191 1.14 -7.47 7.08
C VAL A 191 0.63 -6.07 6.82
N SER A 192 0.06 -5.43 7.83
CA SER A 192 -0.28 -4.02 7.80
C SER A 192 0.47 -3.25 8.89
N VAL A 193 0.80 -1.99 8.61
CA VAL A 193 1.56 -1.14 9.53
C VAL A 193 0.98 0.27 9.59
N HIS A 194 0.83 0.80 10.81
CA HIS A 194 0.68 2.22 11.05
C HIS A 194 2.08 2.80 11.32
N PRO A 195 2.60 3.63 10.40
CA PRO A 195 3.97 4.15 10.51
C PRO A 195 4.11 5.32 11.51
N GLY A 196 3.08 5.60 12.29
CA GLY A 196 2.92 6.84 13.06
C GLY A 196 2.20 7.92 12.25
N VAL A 197 1.82 9.00 12.91
CA VAL A 197 1.33 10.20 12.23
C VAL A 197 2.52 10.93 11.64
N CYS A 198 2.60 11.06 10.33
CA CYS A 198 3.72 11.67 9.63
C CYS A 198 3.32 12.98 8.97
N ASP A 199 4.26 13.91 8.88
CA ASP A 199 4.09 15.19 8.18
C ASP A 199 4.02 14.95 6.66
N THR A 200 2.81 14.69 6.19
CA THR A 200 2.47 14.40 4.80
C THR A 200 1.15 15.09 4.45
N ALA A 201 0.72 14.98 3.21
CA ALA A 201 -0.60 15.47 2.78
C ALA A 201 -1.79 14.88 3.60
N LEU A 202 -1.58 13.75 4.29
CA LEU A 202 -2.57 13.11 5.16
C LEU A 202 -2.62 13.71 6.58
N LEU A 203 -1.66 14.56 6.96
CA LEU A 203 -1.59 15.14 8.31
C LEU A 203 -2.86 15.91 8.69
N SER A 204 -3.54 16.50 7.71
CA SER A 204 -4.80 17.22 7.92
C SER A 204 -5.96 16.38 8.51
N LEU A 205 -5.82 15.06 8.55
CA LEU A 205 -6.76 14.13 9.20
C LEU A 205 -6.53 14.01 10.71
N TYR A 206 -5.42 14.53 11.21
CA TYR A 206 -5.00 14.41 12.60
C TYR A 206 -4.94 15.78 13.28
N ALA A 207 -5.14 15.81 14.59
CA ALA A 207 -5.19 17.03 15.38
C ALA A 207 -3.85 17.42 16.04
N HIS A 208 -2.75 16.80 15.65
CA HIS A 208 -1.43 17.01 16.24
C HIS A 208 -0.32 16.91 15.17
N ASP A 209 0.85 17.41 15.51
CA ASP A 209 2.04 17.35 14.68
C ASP A 209 2.46 15.91 14.38
N GLY A 210 3.04 15.69 13.20
CA GLY A 210 3.55 14.40 12.74
C GLY A 210 5.07 14.29 12.92
N VAL A 211 5.56 13.05 12.94
CA VAL A 211 6.98 12.73 12.77
C VAL A 211 7.38 12.92 11.31
N THR A 212 8.69 12.91 11.03
CA THR A 212 9.15 13.03 9.65
C THR A 212 8.72 11.83 8.78
N PRO A 213 8.52 12.02 7.47
CA PRO A 213 8.29 10.90 6.55
C PRO A 213 9.40 9.83 6.59
N ALA A 214 10.64 10.24 6.85
CA ALA A 214 11.78 9.32 6.95
C ALA A 214 11.67 8.38 8.17
N GLU A 215 11.21 8.89 9.31
CA GLU A 215 10.93 8.07 10.50
C GLU A 215 9.79 7.08 10.23
N GLY A 216 8.68 7.54 9.63
CA GLY A 216 7.58 6.66 9.25
C GLY A 216 7.99 5.57 8.25
N ALA A 217 8.82 5.92 7.27
CA ALA A 217 9.35 4.98 6.28
C ALA A 217 10.22 3.89 6.90
N ALA A 218 10.98 4.20 7.96
CA ALA A 218 11.84 3.20 8.63
C ALA A 218 11.05 2.00 9.15
N HIS A 219 9.83 2.21 9.66
CA HIS A 219 8.95 1.14 10.12
C HIS A 219 8.45 0.26 8.95
N VAL A 220 8.19 0.87 7.79
CA VAL A 220 7.79 0.15 6.57
C VAL A 220 8.95 -0.69 6.04
N VAL A 221 10.13 -0.07 5.90
CA VAL A 221 11.36 -0.71 5.40
C VAL A 221 11.79 -1.89 6.27
N ARG A 222 11.66 -1.76 7.59
CA ARG A 222 11.91 -2.87 8.51
C ARG A 222 11.08 -4.11 8.17
N LEU A 223 9.81 -3.94 7.82
CA LEU A 223 8.92 -5.06 7.46
C LEU A 223 9.19 -5.61 6.04
N CYS A 224 9.90 -4.86 5.20
CA CYS A 224 10.38 -5.34 3.91
C CYS A 224 11.62 -6.26 4.04
N ASP A 225 12.34 -6.19 5.15
CA ASP A 225 13.57 -6.97 5.36
C ASP A 225 13.23 -8.45 5.60
N PRO A 226 13.74 -9.38 4.78
CA PRO A 226 13.50 -10.82 4.95
C PRO A 226 14.05 -11.38 6.26
N ALA A 227 15.03 -10.72 6.90
CA ALA A 227 15.53 -11.11 8.22
C ALA A 227 14.52 -10.83 9.34
N VAL A 228 13.51 -10.01 9.09
CA VAL A 228 12.43 -9.75 10.03
C VAL A 228 11.35 -10.82 9.85
N GLU A 229 11.17 -11.64 10.87
CA GLU A 229 10.07 -12.60 10.90
C GLU A 229 8.73 -11.86 11.01
N ILE A 230 7.83 -12.15 10.09
CA ILE A 230 6.47 -11.60 10.07
C ILE A 230 5.44 -12.72 10.22
N VAL A 231 4.32 -12.39 10.85
CA VAL A 231 3.17 -13.28 10.97
C VAL A 231 2.09 -12.80 10.01
N ASN A 232 1.61 -13.67 9.14
CA ASN A 232 0.56 -13.33 8.17
C ASN A 232 -0.68 -12.73 8.87
N GLY A 233 -1.19 -11.63 8.34
CA GLY A 233 -2.30 -10.89 8.93
C GLY A 233 -1.96 -10.00 10.11
N ALA A 234 -0.69 -9.97 10.54
CA ALA A 234 -0.31 -9.13 11.68
C ALA A 234 -0.44 -7.63 11.36
N TYR A 235 -0.80 -6.87 12.38
CA TYR A 235 -0.79 -5.42 12.36
C TYR A 235 0.32 -4.89 13.28
N TYR A 236 1.04 -3.91 12.79
CA TYR A 236 2.11 -3.23 13.51
C TYR A 236 1.73 -1.77 13.76
N ASP A 237 1.90 -1.30 14.99
CA ASP A 237 1.96 0.13 15.32
C ASP A 237 3.43 0.49 15.42
N ARG A 238 3.95 1.15 14.40
CA ARG A 238 5.40 1.33 14.21
C ARG A 238 6.12 -0.04 14.22
N ASP A 239 6.96 -0.29 15.22
CA ASP A 239 7.73 -1.55 15.32
C ASP A 239 7.04 -2.63 16.16
N GLU A 240 5.99 -2.28 16.88
CA GLU A 240 5.31 -3.19 17.79
C GLU A 240 4.17 -3.94 17.10
N ARG A 241 4.19 -5.27 17.19
CA ARG A 241 3.05 -6.07 16.78
C ARG A 241 1.95 -5.95 17.82
N VAL A 242 0.82 -5.40 17.42
CA VAL A 242 -0.34 -5.19 18.29
C VAL A 242 -1.62 -5.77 17.68
N ALA A 243 -2.63 -6.01 18.49
CA ALA A 243 -3.92 -6.45 17.96
C ALA A 243 -4.54 -5.37 17.04
N PRO A 244 -4.99 -5.70 15.82
CA PRO A 244 -5.75 -4.77 14.99
C PRO A 244 -7.17 -4.54 15.53
N ALA A 245 -8.01 -3.84 14.75
CA ALA A 245 -9.45 -3.82 15.00
C ALA A 245 -10.03 -5.25 14.96
N PRO A 246 -10.99 -5.62 15.82
CA PRO A 246 -11.54 -7.00 15.87
C PRO A 246 -12.00 -7.54 14.52
N ALA A 247 -12.59 -6.69 13.68
CA ALA A 247 -13.04 -7.08 12.33
C ALA A 247 -11.90 -7.63 11.45
N ALA A 248 -10.64 -7.25 11.69
CA ALA A 248 -9.48 -7.70 10.91
C ALA A 248 -8.97 -9.09 11.35
N THR A 249 -9.48 -9.65 12.44
CA THR A 249 -9.10 -10.99 12.94
C THR A 249 -10.17 -12.06 12.66
N GLU A 250 -11.26 -11.68 12.02
CA GLU A 250 -12.39 -12.56 11.75
C GLU A 250 -12.33 -13.12 10.33
N ASP A 251 -12.09 -14.41 10.16
CA ASP A 251 -12.10 -15.10 8.84
C ASP A 251 -13.34 -14.79 8.01
N ARG A 252 -14.51 -14.67 8.66
CA ARG A 252 -15.76 -14.34 7.97
C ARG A 252 -15.71 -12.94 7.35
N THR A 253 -15.10 -11.99 8.06
CA THR A 253 -14.94 -10.61 7.59
C THR A 253 -13.97 -10.56 6.41
N VAL A 254 -12.83 -11.25 6.48
CA VAL A 254 -11.85 -11.37 5.38
C VAL A 254 -12.52 -11.93 4.13
N LYS A 255 -13.18 -13.09 4.23
CA LYS A 255 -13.87 -13.72 3.09
C LYS A 255 -14.96 -12.84 2.48
N ARG A 256 -15.72 -12.13 3.33
CA ARG A 256 -16.77 -11.23 2.88
C ARG A 256 -16.22 -10.00 2.18
N LEU A 257 -15.11 -9.45 2.70
CA LEU A 257 -14.45 -8.30 2.10
C LEU A 257 -13.86 -8.65 0.74
N ASN A 258 -13.17 -9.79 0.62
CA ASN A 258 -12.63 -10.25 -0.66
C ASN A 258 -13.72 -10.41 -1.72
N LYS A 259 -14.85 -11.06 -1.36
CA LYS A 259 -15.98 -11.19 -2.26
C LYS A 259 -16.57 -9.85 -2.69
N LEU A 260 -16.65 -8.88 -1.76
CA LEU A 260 -17.09 -7.53 -2.07
C LEU A 260 -16.08 -6.82 -3.00
N ALA A 261 -14.79 -6.94 -2.69
CA ALA A 261 -13.73 -6.33 -3.51
C ALA A 261 -13.72 -6.91 -4.92
N ASP A 262 -13.80 -8.25 -5.08
CA ASP A 262 -13.90 -8.90 -6.40
C ASP A 262 -15.06 -8.32 -7.23
N LEU A 263 -16.24 -8.16 -6.61
CA LEU A 263 -17.39 -7.57 -7.28
C LEU A 263 -17.11 -6.12 -7.72
N LEU A 264 -16.51 -5.31 -6.85
CA LEU A 264 -16.29 -3.88 -7.11
C LEU A 264 -15.14 -3.62 -8.11
N VAL A 265 -14.19 -4.53 -8.23
CA VAL A 265 -13.10 -4.44 -9.23
C VAL A 265 -13.40 -5.25 -10.51
N GLY A 266 -14.61 -5.81 -10.64
CA GLY A 266 -15.03 -6.55 -11.85
C GLY A 266 -14.37 -7.93 -12.01
N ARG A 267 -13.79 -8.50 -10.96
CA ARG A 267 -13.27 -9.87 -10.99
C ARG A 267 -14.41 -10.86 -10.69
N THR A 268 -14.63 -11.77 -11.60
CA THR A 268 -15.53 -12.93 -11.32
C THR A 268 -14.76 -13.94 -10.48
N ALA A 269 -15.37 -14.35 -9.35
CA ALA A 269 -14.84 -15.38 -8.48
C ALA A 269 -14.77 -16.76 -9.18
#